data_ffbe7f646591df022521fa6e8290a7cc
#
_entry.id   ffbe7f646591df022521fa6e8290a7cc
#
_cell.length_a   1.000
_cell.length_b   1.000
_cell.length_c   1.000
_cell.angle_alpha   90.00
_cell.angle_beta   90.00
_cell.angle_gamma   90.00
#
_symmetry.space_group_name_H-M   'P 1'
#
loop_
_entity.id
_entity.type
_entity.pdbx_description
1 polymer ?
#
loop_
_entity_poly.entity_id
_entity_poly.type
_entity_poly.pdbx_seq_one_letter_code
_entity_poly.pdbx_strand_id
1 'polypeptide(L)'
;MSKLNQFFNVIPSSGGEATLLLYGEVGDWSEVSAREVVTLLLELTSTYKKIDIRINSGGGEVYCGIAIYEALRNSTADLTIYIDGIAASMAAIIALCGKPLYMSPYARLMLHNVSGGSWGNSKELRRVAEEMEQLQGTLAKMIAGRLGKTPEEIEATYFDGEDHWLTAQECLTMGLIDGIYSMDEDDAPPLNEKSTQEEIQKYFQNRLDNQAITNDDMALLDEIRKACPSITASMGEGEVVREVARLSSQLKSSEEENRELKAKLASIEAEQHKAILDAAVAAGKITAEQRTHYEALLASSPESTKALLASLPEQKPKNKLPRVEDHLGGEAPAPKGKFEGKSWDELDRAGLLPAYKEADFEGFKALFQAEFGTPYQE
;
A
#
# COMPACT_ATOMS: atom_id res chain seq x y z
N MET A 1 19.67 -28.94 -11.15
CA MET A 1 20.10 -28.35 -9.87
C MET A 1 19.16 -27.20 -9.59
N SER A 2 18.44 -27.29 -8.50
CA SER A 2 17.29 -26.41 -8.26
C SER A 2 17.71 -24.99 -7.95
N LYS A 3 16.92 -24.02 -8.40
CA LYS A 3 17.07 -22.56 -8.10
C LYS A 3 16.75 -22.23 -6.63
N LEU A 4 16.55 -23.26 -5.78
CA LEU A 4 16.15 -23.15 -4.38
C LEU A 4 17.13 -22.33 -3.51
N ASN A 5 18.39 -22.26 -3.93
CA ASN A 5 19.45 -21.60 -3.15
C ASN A 5 19.57 -20.08 -3.41
N GLN A 6 18.64 -19.48 -4.15
CA GLN A 6 18.66 -18.03 -4.37
C GLN A 6 17.80 -17.22 -3.37
N PHE A 7 17.08 -17.91 -2.47
CA PHE A 7 16.14 -17.25 -1.57
C PHE A 7 16.56 -17.45 -0.12
N PHE A 8 16.84 -16.36 0.56
CA PHE A 8 17.26 -16.32 1.98
C PHE A 8 16.20 -16.86 2.96
N ASN A 9 15.01 -17.22 2.49
CA ASN A 9 13.88 -17.66 3.33
C ASN A 9 13.74 -19.18 3.42
N VAL A 10 14.67 -19.97 2.86
CA VAL A 10 14.62 -21.44 2.91
C VAL A 10 15.86 -22.02 3.58
N ILE A 11 15.66 -22.81 4.63
CA ILE A 11 16.72 -23.54 5.32
C ILE A 11 16.50 -25.04 5.05
N PRO A 12 17.35 -25.70 4.24
CA PRO A 12 17.32 -27.16 4.10
C PRO A 12 17.76 -27.83 5.41
N SER A 13 16.99 -28.81 5.87
CA SER A 13 17.35 -29.63 7.01
C SER A 13 17.86 -31.00 6.55
N SER A 14 18.77 -31.60 7.33
CA SER A 14 19.24 -32.96 7.09
C SER A 14 18.08 -33.95 7.32
N GLY A 15 17.77 -34.81 6.33
CA GLY A 15 16.75 -35.83 6.49
C GLY A 15 15.52 -35.70 5.61
N GLY A 16 15.52 -34.79 4.61
CA GLY A 16 14.39 -34.64 3.68
C GLY A 16 13.29 -33.71 4.19
N GLU A 17 13.63 -32.85 5.12
CA GLU A 17 12.81 -31.77 5.66
C GLU A 17 13.32 -30.42 5.17
N ALA A 18 12.46 -29.41 5.10
CA ALA A 18 12.82 -28.03 4.78
C ALA A 18 12.11 -27.07 5.72
N THR A 19 12.68 -25.90 5.91
CA THR A 19 12.05 -24.79 6.63
C THR A 19 11.84 -23.61 5.70
N LEU A 20 10.64 -23.07 5.68
CA LEU A 20 10.29 -21.84 5.00
C LEU A 20 10.01 -20.74 6.02
N LEU A 21 10.67 -19.60 5.87
CA LEU A 21 10.56 -18.48 6.80
C LEU A 21 9.59 -17.43 6.26
N LEU A 22 8.61 -17.04 7.08
CA LEU A 22 7.71 -15.91 6.85
C LEU A 22 8.05 -14.83 7.88
N TYR A 23 9.20 -14.18 7.69
CA TYR A 23 9.72 -13.15 8.57
C TYR A 23 9.69 -11.79 7.89
N GLY A 24 9.13 -10.79 8.55
CA GLY A 24 8.96 -9.45 8.02
C GLY A 24 7.52 -9.09 7.67
N GLU A 25 7.33 -8.05 6.93
CA GLU A 25 6.01 -7.54 6.52
C GLU A 25 5.42 -8.37 5.36
N VAL A 26 4.11 -8.61 5.41
CA VAL A 26 3.36 -9.29 4.34
C VAL A 26 2.93 -8.27 3.30
N GLY A 27 3.35 -8.45 2.05
CA GLY A 27 2.97 -7.55 0.96
C GLY A 27 3.72 -7.84 -0.34
N ASP A 28 3.19 -7.41 -1.47
CA ASP A 28 3.78 -7.71 -2.80
C ASP A 28 5.19 -7.14 -2.98
N TRP A 29 5.56 -6.11 -2.21
CA TRP A 29 6.85 -5.42 -2.26
C TRP A 29 7.61 -5.49 -0.92
N SER A 30 7.20 -6.39 -0.04
CA SER A 30 7.75 -6.60 1.30
C SER A 30 8.49 -7.94 1.37
N GLU A 31 9.09 -8.25 2.54
CA GLU A 31 9.91 -9.45 2.76
C GLU A 31 9.11 -10.75 2.58
N VAL A 32 7.80 -10.71 2.83
CA VAL A 32 6.90 -11.87 2.71
C VAL A 32 5.92 -11.61 1.59
N SER A 33 6.35 -11.80 0.35
CA SER A 33 5.47 -11.63 -0.81
C SER A 33 4.75 -12.93 -1.18
N ALA A 34 3.47 -12.83 -1.57
CA ALA A 34 2.68 -14.00 -1.98
C ALA A 34 3.34 -14.76 -3.13
N ARG A 35 3.88 -14.02 -4.10
CA ARG A 35 4.54 -14.60 -5.27
C ARG A 35 5.72 -15.48 -4.88
N GLU A 36 6.58 -14.99 -3.99
CA GLU A 36 7.77 -15.71 -3.56
C GLU A 36 7.41 -16.90 -2.68
N VAL A 37 6.57 -16.69 -1.67
CA VAL A 37 6.15 -17.74 -0.74
C VAL A 37 5.47 -18.89 -1.49
N VAL A 38 4.53 -18.60 -2.39
CA VAL A 38 3.83 -19.64 -3.17
C VAL A 38 4.78 -20.36 -4.11
N THR A 39 5.69 -19.66 -4.77
CA THR A 39 6.69 -20.27 -5.66
C THR A 39 7.61 -21.20 -4.88
N LEU A 40 8.16 -20.73 -3.75
CA LEU A 40 9.01 -21.53 -2.89
C LEU A 40 8.29 -22.74 -2.31
N LEU A 41 7.06 -22.57 -1.84
CA LEU A 41 6.25 -23.66 -1.32
C LEU A 41 6.04 -24.77 -2.39
N LEU A 42 5.74 -24.39 -3.64
CA LEU A 42 5.59 -25.34 -4.75
C LEU A 42 6.90 -26.08 -5.05
N GLU A 43 8.03 -25.37 -5.07
CA GLU A 43 9.34 -25.96 -5.28
C GLU A 43 9.72 -26.91 -4.13
N LEU A 44 9.51 -26.47 -2.88
CA LEU A 44 9.78 -27.30 -1.70
C LEU A 44 8.90 -28.56 -1.67
N THR A 45 7.60 -28.42 -1.96
CA THR A 45 6.66 -29.55 -1.99
C THR A 45 7.07 -30.60 -3.03
N SER A 46 7.76 -30.22 -4.10
CA SER A 46 8.27 -31.15 -5.10
C SER A 46 9.48 -31.97 -4.61
N THR A 47 10.20 -31.47 -3.63
CA THR A 47 11.48 -32.03 -3.17
C THR A 47 11.40 -32.62 -1.77
N TYR A 48 10.65 -31.98 -0.88
CA TYR A 48 10.54 -32.31 0.54
C TYR A 48 9.12 -32.77 0.88
N LYS A 49 8.99 -33.79 1.73
CA LYS A 49 7.68 -34.26 2.20
C LYS A 49 7.20 -33.49 3.42
N LYS A 50 8.12 -33.04 4.25
CA LYS A 50 7.83 -32.30 5.47
C LYS A 50 8.45 -30.92 5.37
N ILE A 51 7.65 -29.88 5.65
CA ILE A 51 8.07 -28.50 5.55
C ILE A 51 7.59 -27.75 6.81
N ASP A 52 8.52 -27.20 7.54
CA ASP A 52 8.24 -26.33 8.68
C ASP A 52 8.11 -24.88 8.19
N ILE A 53 6.99 -24.26 8.53
CA ILE A 53 6.72 -22.85 8.23
C ILE A 53 6.94 -22.05 9.51
N ARG A 54 7.93 -21.17 9.52
CA ARG A 54 8.25 -20.37 10.70
C ARG A 54 7.82 -18.93 10.49
N ILE A 55 7.09 -18.36 11.45
CA ILE A 55 6.46 -17.04 11.34
C ILE A 55 7.03 -16.11 12.41
N ASN A 56 7.48 -14.93 11.98
CA ASN A 56 7.80 -13.79 12.81
C ASN A 56 7.45 -12.50 12.04
N SER A 57 6.18 -12.10 12.08
CA SER A 57 5.62 -11.07 11.21
C SER A 57 4.55 -10.25 11.91
N GLY A 58 4.60 -8.95 11.72
CA GLY A 58 3.56 -8.00 12.13
C GLY A 58 2.31 -8.01 11.24
N GLY A 59 2.28 -8.81 10.17
CA GLY A 59 1.19 -8.81 9.19
C GLY A 59 1.46 -7.89 8.01
N GLY A 60 0.40 -7.35 7.42
CA GLY A 60 0.48 -6.46 6.26
C GLY A 60 -0.71 -6.61 5.31
N GLU A 61 -0.45 -6.66 4.02
CA GLU A 61 -1.47 -6.61 2.97
C GLU A 61 -2.39 -7.83 2.96
N VAL A 62 -3.72 -7.58 3.00
CA VAL A 62 -4.74 -8.61 3.16
C VAL A 62 -4.76 -9.59 1.97
N TYR A 63 -4.76 -9.09 0.73
CA TYR A 63 -4.85 -9.96 -0.45
C TYR A 63 -3.60 -10.81 -0.66
N CYS A 64 -2.42 -10.25 -0.38
CA CYS A 64 -1.17 -10.99 -0.35
C CYS A 64 -1.24 -12.12 0.68
N GLY A 65 -1.71 -11.81 1.89
CA GLY A 65 -1.85 -12.79 2.95
C GLY A 65 -2.90 -13.87 2.68
N ILE A 66 -4.03 -13.55 2.04
CA ILE A 66 -5.03 -14.54 1.62
C ILE A 66 -4.41 -15.54 0.64
N ALA A 67 -3.61 -15.07 -0.33
CA ALA A 67 -2.95 -15.96 -1.29
C ALA A 67 -1.96 -16.92 -0.60
N ILE A 68 -1.20 -16.43 0.39
CA ILE A 68 -0.30 -17.26 1.20
C ILE A 68 -1.09 -18.27 2.04
N TYR A 69 -2.15 -17.81 2.73
CA TYR A 69 -3.03 -18.68 3.51
C TYR A 69 -3.57 -19.84 2.68
N GLU A 70 -4.13 -19.55 1.51
CA GLU A 70 -4.69 -20.57 0.62
C GLU A 70 -3.62 -21.53 0.09
N ALA A 71 -2.42 -21.04 -0.22
CA ALA A 71 -1.33 -21.88 -0.65
C ALA A 71 -0.89 -22.87 0.45
N LEU A 72 -0.73 -22.39 1.69
CA LEU A 72 -0.39 -23.24 2.83
C LEU A 72 -1.51 -24.25 3.12
N ARG A 73 -2.76 -23.80 3.19
CA ARG A 73 -3.92 -24.63 3.46
C ARG A 73 -4.05 -25.80 2.47
N ASN A 74 -3.89 -25.51 1.19
CA ASN A 74 -4.07 -26.46 0.10
C ASN A 74 -2.80 -27.25 -0.25
N SER A 75 -1.68 -27.01 0.44
CA SER A 75 -0.45 -27.76 0.22
C SER A 75 -0.63 -29.24 0.53
N THR A 76 -0.10 -30.10 -0.36
CA THR A 76 -0.09 -31.55 -0.20
C THR A 76 1.09 -32.06 0.64
N ALA A 77 2.08 -31.21 0.93
CA ALA A 77 3.16 -31.53 1.85
C ALA A 77 2.65 -31.57 3.29
N ASP A 78 3.35 -32.30 4.14
CA ASP A 78 3.16 -32.32 5.58
C ASP A 78 3.73 -31.00 6.15
N LEU A 79 2.86 -30.02 6.37
CA LEU A 79 3.23 -28.70 6.87
C LEU A 79 3.01 -28.62 8.38
N THR A 80 4.00 -28.10 9.09
CA THR A 80 3.87 -27.67 10.49
C THR A 80 4.21 -26.20 10.60
N ILE A 81 3.38 -25.43 11.32
CA ILE A 81 3.56 -23.99 11.47
C ILE A 81 4.06 -23.69 12.87
N TYR A 82 5.04 -22.81 12.97
CA TYR A 82 5.64 -22.35 14.21
C TYR A 82 5.61 -20.82 14.27
N ILE A 83 5.07 -20.27 15.34
CA ILE A 83 5.18 -18.84 15.65
C ILE A 83 6.37 -18.65 16.59
N ASP A 84 7.43 -18.03 16.09
CA ASP A 84 8.67 -17.85 16.83
C ASP A 84 8.64 -16.64 17.75
N GLY A 85 8.23 -15.50 17.25
CA GLY A 85 8.13 -14.25 18.00
C GLY A 85 6.74 -13.67 17.93
N ILE A 86 6.36 -13.19 16.77
CA ILE A 86 5.08 -12.51 16.56
C ILE A 86 4.37 -13.08 15.33
N ALA A 87 3.06 -13.30 15.47
CA ALA A 87 2.14 -13.43 14.35
C ALA A 87 0.98 -12.46 14.60
N ALA A 88 1.02 -11.30 13.96
CA ALA A 88 0.02 -10.26 14.17
C ALA A 88 -0.76 -9.97 12.89
N SER A 89 -2.02 -9.52 13.04
CA SER A 89 -2.85 -9.07 11.92
C SER A 89 -2.95 -10.16 10.84
N MET A 90 -2.60 -9.86 9.60
CA MET A 90 -2.65 -10.83 8.51
C MET A 90 -1.73 -12.04 8.71
N ALA A 91 -0.61 -11.90 9.42
CA ALA A 91 0.27 -13.04 9.76
C ALA A 91 -0.41 -14.03 10.73
N ALA A 92 -1.24 -13.55 11.65
CA ALA A 92 -2.06 -14.41 12.51
C ALA A 92 -3.09 -15.21 11.69
N ILE A 93 -3.73 -14.58 10.72
CA ILE A 93 -4.65 -15.26 9.79
C ILE A 93 -3.90 -16.35 9.00
N ILE A 94 -2.71 -16.06 8.48
CA ILE A 94 -1.86 -17.04 7.76
C ILE A 94 -1.54 -18.21 8.68
N ALA A 95 -1.12 -17.96 9.93
CA ALA A 95 -0.79 -19.01 10.90
C ALA A 95 -1.98 -19.95 11.18
N LEU A 96 -3.20 -19.42 11.17
CA LEU A 96 -4.44 -20.16 11.43
C LEU A 96 -5.01 -20.91 10.22
N CYS A 97 -4.18 -21.22 9.21
CA CYS A 97 -4.62 -21.85 7.95
C CYS A 97 -5.08 -23.32 8.08
N GLY A 98 -5.15 -23.88 9.29
CA GLY A 98 -5.65 -25.24 9.55
C GLY A 98 -4.59 -26.33 9.48
N LYS A 99 -3.31 -25.99 9.45
CA LYS A 99 -2.18 -26.91 9.64
C LYS A 99 -1.84 -27.01 11.14
N PRO A 100 -1.11 -28.04 11.59
CA PRO A 100 -0.57 -28.07 12.96
C PRO A 100 0.20 -26.78 13.28
N LEU A 101 -0.11 -26.17 14.42
CA LEU A 101 0.38 -24.86 14.82
C LEU A 101 0.95 -24.87 16.24
N TYR A 102 2.20 -24.47 16.35
CA TYR A 102 2.90 -24.37 17.62
C TYR A 102 3.42 -22.94 17.85
N MET A 103 3.55 -22.55 19.10
CA MET A 103 4.10 -21.25 19.47
C MET A 103 5.31 -21.40 20.40
N SER A 104 6.26 -20.51 20.26
CA SER A 104 7.29 -20.26 21.29
C SER A 104 6.59 -19.77 22.57
N PRO A 105 7.08 -20.14 23.79
CA PRO A 105 6.50 -19.68 25.04
C PRO A 105 6.46 -18.14 25.18
N TYR A 106 7.33 -17.45 24.46
CA TYR A 106 7.42 -15.99 24.48
C TYR A 106 6.69 -15.30 23.32
N ALA A 107 6.19 -16.08 22.36
CA ALA A 107 5.51 -15.55 21.19
C ALA A 107 4.18 -14.89 21.54
N ARG A 108 3.75 -14.02 20.64
CA ARG A 108 2.44 -13.34 20.69
C ARG A 108 1.69 -13.54 19.40
N LEU A 109 0.39 -13.74 19.53
CA LEU A 109 -0.55 -13.73 18.41
C LEU A 109 -1.48 -12.53 18.58
N MET A 110 -1.77 -11.79 17.50
CA MET A 110 -2.69 -10.66 17.57
C MET A 110 -3.71 -10.69 16.44
N LEU A 111 -4.97 -10.51 16.83
CA LEU A 111 -6.10 -10.35 15.93
C LEU A 111 -6.72 -8.98 16.13
N HIS A 112 -7.10 -8.33 15.05
CA HIS A 112 -7.78 -7.05 15.03
C HIS A 112 -8.57 -6.84 13.74
N ASN A 113 -9.35 -5.76 13.68
CA ASN A 113 -10.11 -5.35 12.51
C ASN A 113 -9.20 -5.11 11.28
N VAL A 114 -9.78 -5.32 10.10
CA VAL A 114 -9.16 -4.84 8.87
C VAL A 114 -8.99 -3.33 8.96
N SER A 115 -7.76 -2.86 8.80
CA SER A 115 -7.41 -1.44 8.82
C SER A 115 -6.92 -0.97 7.46
N GLY A 116 -7.18 0.28 7.15
CA GLY A 116 -6.75 0.89 5.90
C GLY A 116 -7.21 2.34 5.81
N GLY A 117 -6.89 3.00 4.71
CA GLY A 117 -7.30 4.38 4.47
C GLY A 117 -7.57 4.66 3.01
N SER A 118 -8.38 5.66 2.77
CA SER A 118 -8.66 6.17 1.42
C SER A 118 -8.95 7.67 1.46
N TRP A 119 -8.78 8.31 0.32
CA TRP A 119 -9.15 9.71 0.08
C TRP A 119 -10.24 9.77 -0.97
N GLY A 120 -11.23 10.62 -0.76
CA GLY A 120 -12.32 10.79 -1.72
C GLY A 120 -13.52 11.49 -1.12
N ASN A 121 -14.59 11.57 -1.90
CA ASN A 121 -15.86 12.07 -1.43
C ASN A 121 -16.58 11.06 -0.52
N SER A 122 -17.69 11.48 0.12
CA SER A 122 -18.41 10.66 1.09
C SER A 122 -18.93 9.33 0.53
N LYS A 123 -19.21 9.25 -0.78
CA LYS A 123 -19.68 8.02 -1.44
C LYS A 123 -18.51 7.03 -1.63
N GLU A 124 -17.35 7.54 -2.02
CA GLU A 124 -16.14 6.73 -2.20
C GLU A 124 -15.64 6.19 -0.86
N LEU A 125 -15.63 7.02 0.20
CA LEU A 125 -15.24 6.58 1.54
C LEU A 125 -16.18 5.52 2.09
N ARG A 126 -17.50 5.63 1.89
CA ARG A 126 -18.45 4.58 2.30
C ARG A 126 -18.20 3.28 1.55
N ARG A 127 -17.93 3.33 0.24
CA ARG A 127 -17.62 2.13 -0.54
C ARG A 127 -16.38 1.42 0.00
N VAL A 128 -15.33 2.16 0.34
CA VAL A 128 -14.12 1.57 0.92
C VAL A 128 -14.42 0.95 2.29
N ALA A 129 -15.22 1.60 3.13
CA ALA A 129 -15.65 1.03 4.41
C ALA A 129 -16.42 -0.28 4.22
N GLU A 130 -17.38 -0.33 3.28
CA GLU A 130 -18.13 -1.55 2.94
C GLU A 130 -17.21 -2.67 2.42
N GLU A 131 -16.19 -2.34 1.61
CA GLU A 131 -15.19 -3.30 1.13
C GLU A 131 -14.35 -3.86 2.30
N MET A 132 -13.97 -3.01 3.26
CA MET A 132 -13.25 -3.44 4.47
C MET A 132 -14.11 -4.37 5.35
N GLU A 133 -15.38 -4.07 5.54
CA GLU A 133 -16.33 -4.94 6.26
C GLU A 133 -16.49 -6.30 5.57
N GLN A 134 -16.56 -6.35 4.24
CA GLN A 134 -16.62 -7.59 3.48
C GLN A 134 -15.33 -8.42 3.62
N LEU A 135 -14.17 -7.77 3.57
CA LEU A 135 -12.89 -8.42 3.82
C LEU A 135 -12.82 -9.00 5.23
N GLN A 136 -13.24 -8.23 6.23
CA GLN A 136 -13.30 -8.68 7.63
C GLN A 136 -14.16 -9.94 7.79
N GLY A 137 -15.37 -9.96 7.21
CA GLY A 137 -16.22 -11.15 7.19
C GLY A 137 -15.57 -12.33 6.46
N THR A 138 -14.75 -12.08 5.45
CA THR A 138 -13.98 -13.13 4.78
C THR A 138 -12.90 -13.70 5.71
N LEU A 139 -12.11 -12.85 6.37
CA LEU A 139 -11.09 -13.28 7.32
C LEU A 139 -11.70 -14.03 8.51
N ALA A 140 -12.85 -13.59 9.03
CA ALA A 140 -13.57 -14.30 10.08
C ALA A 140 -13.95 -15.72 9.65
N LYS A 141 -14.46 -15.91 8.44
CA LYS A 141 -14.76 -17.24 7.88
C LYS A 141 -13.53 -18.13 7.75
N MET A 142 -12.38 -17.55 7.37
CA MET A 142 -11.15 -18.31 7.19
C MET A 142 -10.66 -18.94 8.49
N ILE A 143 -10.78 -18.25 9.62
CA ILE A 143 -10.29 -18.73 10.93
C ILE A 143 -11.36 -19.38 11.79
N ALA A 144 -12.63 -19.22 11.47
CA ALA A 144 -13.77 -19.76 12.23
C ALA A 144 -13.66 -21.27 12.48
N GLY A 145 -13.27 -22.03 11.44
CA GLY A 145 -13.12 -23.49 11.54
C GLY A 145 -12.01 -23.92 12.52
N ARG A 146 -10.95 -23.15 12.67
CA ARG A 146 -9.85 -23.45 13.61
C ARG A 146 -10.31 -23.28 15.07
N LEU A 147 -11.15 -22.27 15.33
CA LEU A 147 -11.63 -21.96 16.67
C LEU A 147 -12.89 -22.72 17.06
N GLY A 148 -13.54 -23.41 16.12
CA GLY A 148 -14.85 -24.04 16.36
C GLY A 148 -15.96 -23.02 16.68
N LYS A 149 -15.82 -21.79 16.16
CA LYS A 149 -16.75 -20.67 16.33
C LYS A 149 -17.41 -20.30 15.02
N THR A 150 -18.52 -19.56 15.09
CA THR A 150 -19.10 -18.96 13.87
C THR A 150 -18.33 -17.71 13.45
N PRO A 151 -18.40 -17.30 12.18
CA PRO A 151 -17.78 -16.04 11.73
C PRO A 151 -18.26 -14.83 12.53
N GLU A 152 -19.55 -14.78 12.91
CA GLU A 152 -20.14 -13.70 13.69
C GLU A 152 -19.57 -13.65 15.12
N GLU A 153 -19.29 -14.81 15.74
CA GLU A 153 -18.63 -14.89 17.05
C GLU A 153 -17.16 -14.42 16.94
N ILE A 154 -16.49 -14.71 15.83
CA ILE A 154 -15.11 -14.22 15.57
C ILE A 154 -15.12 -12.71 15.44
N GLU A 155 -16.01 -12.15 14.61
CA GLU A 155 -16.13 -10.71 14.44
C GLU A 155 -16.42 -10.00 15.77
N ALA A 156 -17.39 -10.50 16.53
CA ALA A 156 -17.75 -9.91 17.82
C ALA A 156 -16.65 -10.02 18.90
N THR A 157 -15.72 -10.98 18.77
CA THR A 157 -14.69 -11.22 19.78
C THR A 157 -13.36 -10.58 19.44
N TYR A 158 -12.99 -10.57 18.15
CA TYR A 158 -11.63 -10.20 17.72
C TYR A 158 -11.60 -9.05 16.71
N PHE A 159 -12.76 -8.65 16.16
CA PHE A 159 -12.88 -7.57 15.20
C PHE A 159 -13.84 -6.49 15.71
N ASP A 160 -13.70 -6.16 16.98
CA ASP A 160 -14.54 -5.22 17.74
C ASP A 160 -13.98 -3.80 17.80
N GLY A 161 -12.84 -3.56 17.14
CA GLY A 161 -12.15 -2.27 17.10
C GLY A 161 -10.90 -2.19 17.97
N GLU A 162 -10.63 -3.24 18.77
CA GLU A 162 -9.47 -3.30 19.66
C GLU A 162 -8.43 -4.30 19.13
N ASP A 163 -7.19 -4.18 19.62
CA ASP A 163 -6.11 -5.12 19.34
C ASP A 163 -6.10 -6.25 20.37
N HIS A 164 -6.39 -7.46 19.95
CA HIS A 164 -6.44 -8.66 20.81
C HIS A 164 -5.09 -9.39 20.82
N TRP A 165 -4.22 -9.03 21.73
CA TRP A 165 -2.93 -9.66 21.95
C TRP A 165 -3.03 -10.87 22.85
N LEU A 166 -2.61 -12.03 22.34
CA LEU A 166 -2.70 -13.31 23.03
C LEU A 166 -1.29 -13.90 23.28
N THR A 167 -1.05 -14.38 24.47
CA THR A 167 0.12 -15.17 24.83
C THR A 167 0.01 -16.60 24.31
N ALA A 168 1.12 -17.32 24.22
CA ALA A 168 1.11 -18.74 23.85
C ALA A 168 0.20 -19.58 24.75
N GLN A 169 0.17 -19.28 26.05
CA GLN A 169 -0.67 -20.01 27.02
C GLN A 169 -2.16 -19.72 26.81
N GLU A 170 -2.55 -18.50 26.51
CA GLU A 170 -3.93 -18.13 26.17
C GLU A 170 -4.35 -18.79 24.86
N CYS A 171 -3.50 -18.75 23.82
CA CYS A 171 -3.75 -19.42 22.54
C CYS A 171 -3.96 -20.93 22.72
N LEU A 172 -3.15 -21.58 23.56
CA LEU A 172 -3.29 -23.01 23.87
C LEU A 172 -4.62 -23.29 24.59
N THR A 173 -4.96 -22.50 25.59
CA THR A 173 -6.18 -22.65 26.37
C THR A 173 -7.43 -22.45 25.51
N MET A 174 -7.38 -21.54 24.53
CA MET A 174 -8.46 -21.27 23.58
C MET A 174 -8.53 -22.28 22.42
N GLY A 175 -7.56 -23.17 22.29
CA GLY A 175 -7.48 -24.10 21.16
C GLY A 175 -7.05 -23.48 19.84
N LEU A 176 -6.48 -22.28 19.87
CA LEU A 176 -5.90 -21.61 18.68
C LEU A 176 -4.66 -22.33 18.18
N ILE A 177 -3.88 -22.92 19.08
CA ILE A 177 -2.65 -23.66 18.78
C ILE A 177 -2.70 -25.09 19.33
N ASP A 178 -1.90 -25.97 18.75
CA ASP A 178 -1.84 -27.39 19.13
C ASP A 178 -0.83 -27.62 20.27
N GLY A 179 0.13 -26.71 20.48
CA GLY A 179 1.09 -26.81 21.56
C GLY A 179 2.06 -25.63 21.66
N ILE A 180 2.78 -25.61 22.77
CA ILE A 180 3.89 -24.70 22.99
C ILE A 180 5.15 -25.54 22.87
N TYR A 181 6.03 -25.20 21.93
CA TYR A 181 7.29 -25.94 21.77
C TYR A 181 8.32 -25.40 22.76
N SER A 182 9.06 -26.32 23.40
CA SER A 182 10.17 -25.94 24.27
C SER A 182 11.40 -25.68 23.41
N MET A 183 12.10 -24.57 23.68
CA MET A 183 13.48 -24.41 23.26
C MET A 183 14.35 -25.11 24.28
N ASP A 184 15.47 -25.67 23.84
CA ASP A 184 16.48 -26.21 24.77
C ASP A 184 16.93 -25.10 25.75
N GLU A 185 17.22 -25.45 27.01
CA GLU A 185 17.56 -24.46 28.04
C GLU A 185 18.76 -23.57 27.65
N ASP A 186 19.69 -24.10 26.87
CA ASP A 186 20.86 -23.38 26.36
C ASP A 186 20.48 -22.39 25.21
N ASP A 187 19.30 -22.54 24.62
CA ASP A 187 18.79 -21.76 23.49
C ASP A 187 17.67 -20.82 23.90
N ALA A 188 17.28 -20.79 25.17
CA ALA A 188 16.18 -19.96 25.66
C ALA A 188 16.52 -18.46 25.43
N PRO A 189 15.62 -17.72 24.80
CA PRO A 189 15.83 -16.30 24.58
C PRO A 189 15.89 -15.53 25.91
N PRO A 190 16.66 -14.44 26.01
CA PRO A 190 16.66 -13.55 27.16
C PRO A 190 15.39 -12.69 27.21
N LEU A 191 14.26 -13.28 26.88
CA LEU A 191 12.95 -12.68 26.83
C LEU A 191 12.13 -13.12 28.03
N ASN A 192 11.16 -12.30 28.41
CA ASN A 192 10.22 -12.60 29.51
C ASN A 192 8.84 -12.03 29.19
N GLU A 193 7.87 -12.29 30.06
CA GLU A 193 6.48 -11.86 29.88
C GLU A 193 6.29 -10.33 29.71
N LYS A 194 7.31 -9.53 30.08
CA LYS A 194 7.30 -8.07 29.93
C LYS A 194 8.07 -7.59 28.70
N SER A 195 8.67 -8.50 27.94
CA SER A 195 9.39 -8.13 26.71
C SER A 195 8.43 -7.53 25.69
N THR A 196 8.86 -6.42 25.09
CA THR A 196 8.07 -5.73 24.06
C THR A 196 8.05 -6.55 22.76
N GLN A 197 7.08 -6.30 21.92
CA GLN A 197 6.94 -6.93 20.60
C GLN A 197 8.20 -6.72 19.74
N GLU A 198 8.74 -5.50 19.76
CA GLU A 198 9.94 -5.14 19.01
C GLU A 198 11.17 -5.92 19.50
N GLU A 199 11.32 -6.10 20.83
CA GLU A 199 12.40 -6.92 21.41
C GLU A 199 12.27 -8.38 21.01
N ILE A 200 11.05 -8.94 21.03
CA ILE A 200 10.77 -10.32 20.61
C ILE A 200 11.10 -10.50 19.14
N GLN A 201 10.56 -9.63 18.27
CA GLN A 201 10.79 -9.70 16.82
C GLN A 201 12.29 -9.60 16.48
N LYS A 202 12.97 -8.62 17.06
CA LYS A 202 14.40 -8.38 16.84
C LYS A 202 15.27 -9.55 17.31
N TYR A 203 14.93 -10.17 18.44
CA TYR A 203 15.65 -11.34 18.93
C TYR A 203 15.60 -12.47 17.92
N PHE A 204 14.42 -12.85 17.46
CA PHE A 204 14.26 -13.95 16.50
C PHE A 204 14.85 -13.61 15.13
N GLN A 205 14.81 -12.35 14.69
CA GLN A 205 15.49 -11.92 13.47
C GLN A 205 17.01 -12.10 13.59
N ASN A 206 17.61 -11.61 14.68
CA ASN A 206 19.06 -11.74 14.92
C ASN A 206 19.51 -13.19 15.08
N ARG A 207 18.65 -14.09 15.60
CA ARG A 207 18.97 -15.50 15.76
C ARG A 207 19.12 -16.21 14.43
N LEU A 208 18.30 -15.87 13.44
CA LEU A 208 18.43 -16.39 12.07
C LEU A 208 19.74 -15.93 11.44
N ASP A 209 20.06 -14.66 11.60
CA ASP A 209 21.31 -14.09 11.08
C ASP A 209 22.56 -14.79 11.68
N ASN A 210 22.44 -15.36 12.88
CA ASN A 210 23.52 -16.05 13.59
C ASN A 210 23.49 -17.60 13.46
N GLN A 211 22.34 -18.25 13.22
CA GLN A 211 22.24 -19.71 13.02
C GLN A 211 22.69 -20.17 11.63
N ALA A 212 22.89 -19.25 10.70
CA ALA A 212 23.37 -19.56 9.36
C ALA A 212 24.80 -20.12 9.28
N ILE A 213 25.46 -20.44 10.41
CA ILE A 213 26.84 -20.91 10.40
C ILE A 213 27.02 -22.11 11.34
N THR A 214 26.62 -23.32 10.96
CA THR A 214 27.13 -24.59 11.52
C THR A 214 27.30 -25.66 10.44
N ASN A 215 28.44 -26.24 10.44
CA ASN A 215 29.09 -27.45 9.87
C ASN A 215 28.56 -28.25 8.66
N ASP A 216 27.40 -28.02 8.10
CA ASP A 216 27.05 -28.48 6.74
C ASP A 216 27.49 -27.45 5.67
N ASP A 217 28.24 -26.46 6.11
CA ASP A 217 28.54 -25.22 5.41
C ASP A 217 29.56 -25.32 4.28
N MET A 218 30.29 -26.42 4.17
CA MET A 218 31.21 -26.56 3.03
C MET A 218 30.48 -26.72 1.72
N ALA A 219 29.35 -27.39 1.73
CA ALA A 219 28.47 -27.49 0.52
C ALA A 219 27.77 -26.16 0.22
N LEU A 220 27.31 -25.44 1.24
CA LEU A 220 26.71 -24.13 1.13
C LEU A 220 27.74 -23.08 0.67
N LEU A 221 28.94 -23.08 1.23
CA LEU A 221 30.06 -22.23 0.79
C LEU A 221 30.40 -22.45 -0.68
N ASP A 222 30.42 -23.70 -1.14
CA ASP A 222 30.67 -24.00 -2.55
C ASP A 222 29.52 -23.55 -3.46
N GLU A 223 28.29 -23.57 -2.98
CA GLU A 223 27.14 -23.04 -3.71
C GLU A 223 27.11 -21.51 -3.73
N ILE A 224 27.40 -20.86 -2.61
CA ILE A 224 27.56 -19.40 -2.54
C ILE A 224 28.69 -18.95 -3.49
N ARG A 225 29.81 -19.65 -3.54
CA ARG A 225 30.90 -19.38 -4.48
C ARG A 225 30.49 -19.52 -5.95
N LYS A 226 29.60 -20.47 -6.26
CA LYS A 226 29.04 -20.63 -7.61
C LYS A 226 28.04 -19.52 -7.97
N ALA A 227 27.26 -19.06 -7.00
CA ALA A 227 26.24 -18.01 -7.19
C ALA A 227 26.83 -16.59 -7.23
N CYS A 228 27.92 -16.34 -6.48
CA CYS A 228 28.58 -15.05 -6.36
C CYS A 228 30.01 -15.10 -6.91
N PRO A 229 30.24 -14.66 -8.16
CA PRO A 229 31.58 -14.69 -8.79
C PRO A 229 32.66 -13.91 -8.03
N SER A 230 32.28 -12.97 -7.18
CA SER A 230 33.20 -12.22 -6.31
C SER A 230 33.74 -13.05 -5.14
N ILE A 231 33.12 -14.20 -4.83
CA ILE A 231 33.52 -15.10 -3.75
C ILE A 231 34.36 -16.22 -4.34
N THR A 232 35.67 -16.11 -4.22
CA THR A 232 36.60 -17.05 -4.79
C THR A 232 36.89 -18.25 -3.87
N ALA A 233 37.35 -19.37 -4.43
CA ALA A 233 37.69 -20.59 -3.67
C ALA A 233 38.83 -20.37 -2.66
N SER A 234 39.65 -19.31 -2.82
CA SER A 234 40.73 -18.95 -1.93
C SER A 234 40.32 -18.15 -0.71
N MET A 235 39.06 -17.66 -0.67
CA MET A 235 38.53 -16.92 0.48
C MET A 235 38.20 -17.86 1.63
N GLY A 236 38.70 -17.53 2.82
CA GLY A 236 38.34 -18.19 4.06
C GLY A 236 36.92 -17.75 4.51
N GLU A 237 36.33 -18.55 5.44
CA GLU A 237 34.95 -18.28 5.95
C GLU A 237 34.74 -16.82 6.37
N GLY A 238 35.65 -16.22 7.11
CA GLY A 238 35.54 -14.84 7.56
C GLY A 238 35.66 -13.80 6.43
N GLU A 239 36.22 -14.17 5.28
CA GLU A 239 36.26 -13.32 4.09
C GLU A 239 34.98 -13.44 3.29
N VAL A 240 34.40 -14.62 3.20
CA VAL A 240 33.13 -14.90 2.59
C VAL A 240 32.00 -14.13 3.31
N VAL A 241 31.97 -14.22 4.65
CA VAL A 241 31.02 -13.48 5.48
C VAL A 241 31.12 -11.97 5.25
N ARG A 242 32.35 -11.43 5.19
CA ARG A 242 32.54 -10.00 4.90
C ARG A 242 32.08 -9.60 3.51
N GLU A 243 32.32 -10.45 2.51
CA GLU A 243 31.89 -10.19 1.14
C GLU A 243 30.37 -10.27 0.98
N VAL A 244 29.73 -11.24 1.62
CA VAL A 244 28.26 -11.34 1.67
C VAL A 244 27.66 -10.13 2.38
N ALA A 245 28.21 -9.70 3.51
CA ALA A 245 27.78 -8.49 4.21
C ALA A 245 27.93 -7.23 3.33
N ARG A 246 29.03 -7.14 2.56
CA ARG A 246 29.28 -6.05 1.60
C ARG A 246 28.22 -6.05 0.48
N LEU A 247 27.95 -7.22 -0.10
CA LEU A 247 26.95 -7.39 -1.16
C LEU A 247 25.53 -7.06 -0.65
N SER A 248 25.19 -7.51 0.55
CA SER A 248 23.93 -7.18 1.20
C SER A 248 23.78 -5.67 1.42
N SER A 249 24.84 -4.99 1.87
CA SER A 249 24.84 -3.53 2.02
C SER A 249 24.69 -2.81 0.67
N GLN A 250 25.34 -3.32 -0.38
CA GLN A 250 25.19 -2.76 -1.74
C GLN A 250 23.79 -2.98 -2.29
N LEU A 251 23.19 -4.15 -2.04
CA LEU A 251 21.83 -4.44 -2.42
C LEU A 251 20.87 -3.45 -1.77
N LYS A 252 20.94 -3.26 -0.46
CA LYS A 252 20.13 -2.28 0.28
C LYS A 252 20.28 -0.86 -0.29
N SER A 253 21.52 -0.43 -0.57
CA SER A 253 21.77 0.88 -1.18
C SER A 253 21.15 0.99 -2.57
N SER A 254 21.26 -0.06 -3.39
CA SER A 254 20.66 -0.10 -4.73
C SER A 254 19.14 -0.13 -4.69
N GLU A 255 18.54 -0.82 -3.73
CA GLU A 255 17.10 -0.84 -3.50
C GLU A 255 16.58 0.54 -3.08
N GLU A 256 17.31 1.23 -2.21
CA GLU A 256 16.99 2.59 -1.80
C GLU A 256 17.10 3.59 -2.95
N GLU A 257 18.17 3.50 -3.75
CA GLU A 257 18.32 4.27 -4.99
C GLU A 257 17.19 3.97 -5.98
N ASN A 258 16.82 2.72 -6.15
CA ASN A 258 15.71 2.33 -7.02
C ASN A 258 14.38 2.89 -6.51
N ARG A 259 14.14 2.89 -5.20
CA ARG A 259 12.95 3.50 -4.60
C ARG A 259 12.92 5.01 -4.84
N GLU A 260 14.06 5.70 -4.65
CA GLU A 260 14.18 7.13 -4.93
C GLU A 260 13.99 7.45 -6.42
N LEU A 261 14.58 6.65 -7.31
CA LEU A 261 14.44 6.83 -8.74
C LEU A 261 13.00 6.61 -9.21
N LYS A 262 12.30 5.61 -8.65
CA LYS A 262 10.88 5.39 -8.91
C LYS A 262 10.02 6.55 -8.43
N ALA A 263 10.30 7.09 -7.25
CA ALA A 263 9.60 8.27 -6.73
C ALA A 263 9.85 9.51 -7.60
N LYS A 264 11.08 9.74 -8.04
CA LYS A 264 11.43 10.82 -8.98
C LYS A 264 10.73 10.64 -10.32
N LEU A 265 10.70 9.42 -10.86
CA LEU A 265 10.02 9.10 -12.11
C LEU A 265 8.52 9.41 -12.00
N ALA A 266 7.87 8.94 -10.95
CA ALA A 266 6.44 9.22 -10.70
C ALA A 266 6.16 10.74 -10.58
N SER A 267 7.05 11.50 -9.93
CA SER A 267 6.93 12.96 -9.84
C SER A 267 7.05 13.62 -11.23
N ILE A 268 8.01 13.21 -12.04
CA ILE A 268 8.20 13.73 -13.41
C ILE A 268 6.99 13.39 -14.29
N GLU A 269 6.47 12.17 -14.21
CA GLU A 269 5.27 11.75 -14.93
C GLU A 269 4.06 12.59 -14.51
N ALA A 270 3.87 12.82 -13.21
CA ALA A 270 2.79 13.67 -12.70
C ALA A 270 2.89 15.12 -13.20
N GLU A 271 4.10 15.69 -13.22
CA GLU A 271 4.34 17.03 -13.77
C GLU A 271 4.07 17.07 -15.28
N GLN A 272 4.48 16.05 -16.03
CA GLN A 272 4.20 15.94 -17.46
C GLN A 272 2.69 15.81 -17.73
N HIS A 273 1.99 14.97 -16.97
CA HIS A 273 0.54 14.82 -17.07
C HIS A 273 -0.17 16.14 -16.78
N LYS A 274 0.26 16.85 -15.74
CA LYS A 274 -0.25 18.18 -15.41
C LYS A 274 -0.04 19.17 -16.55
N ALA A 275 1.16 19.25 -17.11
CA ALA A 275 1.47 20.14 -18.23
C ALA A 275 0.64 19.84 -19.49
N ILE A 276 0.42 18.55 -19.79
CA ILE A 276 -0.40 18.12 -20.92
C ILE A 276 -1.87 18.56 -20.71
N LEU A 277 -2.40 18.36 -19.50
CA LEU A 277 -3.77 18.77 -19.19
C LEU A 277 -3.93 20.29 -19.18
N ASP A 278 -2.99 21.04 -18.63
CA ASP A 278 -3.00 22.49 -18.60
C ASP A 278 -2.94 23.05 -20.04
N ALA A 279 -2.12 22.46 -20.91
CA ALA A 279 -2.08 22.81 -22.33
C ALA A 279 -3.40 22.49 -23.07
N ALA A 280 -4.01 21.34 -22.77
CA ALA A 280 -5.30 20.96 -23.38
C ALA A 280 -6.46 21.86 -22.93
N VAL A 281 -6.46 22.32 -21.67
CA VAL A 281 -7.43 23.31 -21.17
C VAL A 281 -7.18 24.67 -21.83
N ALA A 282 -5.94 25.13 -21.89
CA ALA A 282 -5.57 26.41 -22.52
C ALA A 282 -5.92 26.46 -24.00
N ALA A 283 -5.76 25.35 -24.73
CA ALA A 283 -6.17 25.21 -26.12
C ALA A 283 -7.69 25.03 -26.31
N GLY A 284 -8.47 25.02 -25.23
CA GLY A 284 -9.93 24.80 -25.29
C GLY A 284 -10.34 23.40 -25.75
N LYS A 285 -9.44 22.43 -25.73
CA LYS A 285 -9.72 21.04 -26.11
C LYS A 285 -10.55 20.30 -25.06
N ILE A 286 -10.35 20.63 -23.78
CA ILE A 286 -11.11 20.11 -22.65
C ILE A 286 -11.52 21.26 -21.72
N THR A 287 -12.58 21.06 -20.94
CA THR A 287 -13.00 22.02 -19.90
C THR A 287 -12.26 21.75 -18.59
N ALA A 288 -12.24 22.72 -17.69
CA ALA A 288 -11.69 22.57 -16.35
C ALA A 288 -12.37 21.43 -15.55
N GLU A 289 -13.66 21.20 -15.77
CA GLU A 289 -14.42 20.11 -15.14
C GLU A 289 -14.03 18.73 -15.69
N GLN A 290 -13.67 18.63 -16.96
CA GLN A 290 -13.23 17.40 -17.59
C GLN A 290 -11.78 17.03 -17.21
N ARG A 291 -11.01 17.97 -16.71
CA ARG A 291 -9.59 17.81 -16.36
C ARG A 291 -9.35 16.61 -15.45
N THR A 292 -10.13 16.47 -14.37
CA THR A 292 -10.00 15.36 -13.41
C THR A 292 -10.25 13.99 -14.06
N HIS A 293 -11.20 13.92 -15.00
CA HIS A 293 -11.45 12.68 -15.73
C HIS A 293 -10.26 12.27 -16.62
N TYR A 294 -9.69 13.25 -17.35
CA TYR A 294 -8.51 12.99 -18.19
C TYR A 294 -7.24 12.74 -17.38
N GLU A 295 -7.14 13.24 -16.15
CA GLU A 295 -6.07 12.95 -15.22
C GLU A 295 -6.07 11.46 -14.83
N ALA A 296 -7.22 10.90 -14.48
CA ALA A 296 -7.38 9.48 -14.21
C ALA A 296 -7.09 8.60 -15.45
N LEU A 297 -7.47 9.06 -16.66
CA LEU A 297 -7.15 8.35 -17.89
C LEU A 297 -5.65 8.38 -18.23
N LEU A 298 -4.97 9.51 -17.97
CA LEU A 298 -3.51 9.62 -18.17
C LEU A 298 -2.76 8.71 -17.20
N ALA A 299 -3.25 8.54 -15.97
CA ALA A 299 -2.64 7.62 -15.00
C ALA A 299 -2.79 6.15 -15.43
N SER A 300 -3.95 5.77 -16.00
CA SER A 300 -4.22 4.38 -16.39
C SER A 300 -3.77 4.01 -17.80
N SER A 301 -3.75 4.95 -18.74
CA SER A 301 -3.46 4.71 -20.16
C SER A 301 -2.79 5.93 -20.80
N PRO A 302 -1.54 6.26 -20.45
CA PRO A 302 -0.88 7.51 -20.81
C PRO A 302 -0.83 7.77 -22.32
N GLU A 303 -0.36 6.81 -23.11
CA GLU A 303 -0.15 6.99 -24.55
C GLU A 303 -1.45 7.14 -25.34
N SER A 304 -2.46 6.33 -24.99
CA SER A 304 -3.79 6.43 -25.62
C SER A 304 -4.46 7.77 -25.31
N THR A 305 -4.32 8.24 -24.05
CA THR A 305 -4.92 9.51 -23.61
C THR A 305 -4.20 10.71 -24.22
N LYS A 306 -2.88 10.69 -24.37
CA LYS A 306 -2.10 11.70 -25.07
C LYS A 306 -2.54 11.80 -26.56
N ALA A 307 -2.68 10.64 -27.22
CA ALA A 307 -3.17 10.59 -28.60
C ALA A 307 -4.59 11.14 -28.72
N LEU A 308 -5.48 10.79 -27.78
CA LEU A 308 -6.85 11.30 -27.72
C LEU A 308 -6.85 12.84 -27.56
N LEU A 309 -6.14 13.38 -26.57
CA LEU A 309 -6.04 14.82 -26.32
C LEU A 309 -5.45 15.57 -27.51
N ALA A 310 -4.50 14.97 -28.22
CA ALA A 310 -3.94 15.54 -29.44
C ALA A 310 -4.98 15.64 -30.57
N SER A 311 -5.86 14.65 -30.70
CA SER A 311 -6.90 14.56 -31.74
C SER A 311 -8.12 15.46 -31.51
N LEU A 312 -8.32 15.93 -30.26
CA LEU A 312 -9.45 16.80 -29.95
C LEU A 312 -9.36 18.14 -30.67
N PRO A 313 -10.45 18.63 -31.29
CA PRO A 313 -10.48 19.92 -31.95
C PRO A 313 -10.38 21.05 -30.92
N GLU A 314 -9.64 22.10 -31.26
CA GLU A 314 -9.61 23.33 -30.46
C GLU A 314 -10.99 24.00 -30.55
N GLN A 315 -11.64 24.16 -29.42
CA GLN A 315 -12.86 24.98 -29.35
C GLN A 315 -12.42 26.44 -29.28
N LYS A 316 -12.51 27.14 -30.39
CA LYS A 316 -12.43 28.60 -30.34
C LYS A 316 -13.51 29.07 -29.36
N PRO A 317 -13.25 30.06 -28.49
CA PRO A 317 -14.24 30.63 -27.62
C PRO A 317 -15.43 30.99 -28.50
N LYS A 318 -16.62 30.44 -28.20
CA LYS A 318 -17.84 30.79 -28.91
C LYS A 318 -17.97 32.30 -28.79
N ASN A 319 -17.80 33.02 -29.89
CA ASN A 319 -18.18 34.42 -29.97
C ASN A 319 -19.55 34.53 -29.35
N LYS A 320 -19.70 35.37 -28.33
CA LYS A 320 -21.01 35.71 -27.80
C LYS A 320 -21.89 35.95 -29.01
N LEU A 321 -22.97 35.17 -29.13
CA LEU A 321 -24.01 35.47 -30.13
C LEU A 321 -24.33 36.93 -30.01
N PRO A 322 -24.37 37.71 -31.14
CA PRO A 322 -24.75 39.10 -31.08
C PRO A 322 -26.15 39.18 -30.44
N ARG A 323 -26.32 40.07 -29.46
CA ARG A 323 -27.61 40.28 -28.83
C ARG A 323 -28.59 40.78 -29.92
N VAL A 324 -29.86 40.41 -29.79
CA VAL A 324 -30.91 40.83 -30.71
C VAL A 324 -31.00 42.37 -30.84
N GLU A 325 -30.52 43.10 -29.85
CA GLU A 325 -30.41 44.57 -29.78
C GLU A 325 -29.43 45.16 -30.81
N ASP A 326 -28.49 44.41 -31.33
CA ASP A 326 -27.52 44.89 -32.33
C ASP A 326 -28.12 45.06 -33.75
N HIS A 327 -29.37 44.68 -33.94
CA HIS A 327 -30.10 44.81 -35.24
C HIS A 327 -31.20 45.86 -35.25
N LEU A 328 -31.40 46.57 -34.15
CA LEU A 328 -32.35 47.71 -34.11
C LEU A 328 -31.54 49.01 -34.16
N GLY A 329 -31.42 49.56 -35.37
CA GLY A 329 -30.70 50.80 -35.63
C GLY A 329 -31.23 51.97 -34.80
N GLY A 330 -30.44 52.42 -33.86
CA GLY A 330 -30.58 53.68 -33.12
C GLY A 330 -29.18 54.21 -32.88
N GLU A 331 -28.94 55.46 -33.29
CA GLU A 331 -27.68 56.17 -33.11
C GLU A 331 -27.22 56.09 -31.65
N ALA A 332 -26.02 55.58 -31.43
CA ALA A 332 -25.37 55.54 -30.11
C ALA A 332 -24.85 56.95 -29.77
N PRO A 333 -25.11 57.48 -28.58
CA PRO A 333 -24.46 58.68 -28.10
C PRO A 333 -22.97 58.39 -27.82
N ALA A 334 -22.15 59.39 -27.99
CA ALA A 334 -20.70 59.33 -27.89
C ALA A 334 -20.18 58.78 -26.54
N PRO A 335 -19.07 58.06 -26.52
CA PRO A 335 -18.57 57.38 -25.34
C PRO A 335 -18.14 58.34 -24.23
N LYS A 336 -18.71 58.20 -23.07
CA LYS A 336 -18.40 58.94 -21.85
C LYS A 336 -17.64 58.03 -20.86
N GLY A 337 -16.36 58.01 -20.99
CA GLY A 337 -15.47 57.74 -19.84
C GLY A 337 -15.30 56.32 -19.36
N LYS A 338 -14.45 56.19 -18.33
CA LYS A 338 -13.82 54.99 -17.72
C LYS A 338 -14.79 53.93 -17.13
N PHE A 339 -16.08 54.24 -17.02
CA PHE A 339 -17.10 53.43 -16.31
C PHE A 339 -18.17 52.84 -17.26
N GLU A 340 -18.18 53.22 -18.49
CA GLU A 340 -19.21 52.88 -19.46
C GLU A 340 -19.14 51.41 -19.87
N GLY A 341 -20.32 50.75 -19.90
CA GLY A 341 -20.42 49.35 -20.27
C GLY A 341 -20.07 48.34 -19.19
N LYS A 342 -19.74 48.81 -17.98
CA LYS A 342 -19.46 47.92 -16.83
C LYS A 342 -20.72 47.66 -16.02
N SER A 343 -20.90 46.43 -15.56
CA SER A 343 -21.97 46.05 -14.65
C SER A 343 -21.68 46.55 -13.22
N TRP A 344 -22.70 46.58 -12.36
CA TRP A 344 -22.56 46.88 -10.93
C TRP A 344 -21.50 46.02 -10.29
N ASP A 345 -21.56 44.71 -10.49
CA ASP A 345 -20.63 43.71 -9.98
C ASP A 345 -19.18 43.95 -10.42
N GLU A 346 -18.96 44.38 -11.66
CA GLU A 346 -17.61 44.66 -12.17
C GLU A 346 -17.04 45.93 -11.55
N LEU A 347 -17.84 46.92 -11.28
CA LEU A 347 -17.43 48.17 -10.62
C LEU A 347 -17.20 47.94 -9.11
N ASP A 348 -18.01 47.12 -8.47
CA ASP A 348 -17.89 46.76 -7.07
C ASP A 348 -16.62 45.97 -6.80
N ARG A 349 -16.40 44.88 -7.56
CA ARG A 349 -15.15 44.07 -7.46
C ARG A 349 -13.89 44.85 -7.74
N ALA A 350 -13.98 45.86 -8.58
CA ALA A 350 -12.86 46.75 -8.87
C ALA A 350 -12.71 47.90 -7.86
N GLY A 351 -13.60 48.03 -6.88
CA GLY A 351 -13.63 49.13 -5.92
C GLY A 351 -13.88 50.48 -6.55
N LEU A 352 -14.54 50.52 -7.71
CA LEU A 352 -14.74 51.72 -8.53
C LEU A 352 -16.11 52.40 -8.32
N LEU A 353 -17.04 51.78 -7.59
CA LEU A 353 -18.37 52.33 -7.33
C LEU A 353 -18.35 53.75 -6.70
N PRO A 354 -17.49 54.06 -5.69
CA PRO A 354 -17.40 55.41 -5.13
C PRO A 354 -16.96 56.43 -6.17
N ALA A 355 -15.97 56.08 -7.01
CA ALA A 355 -15.46 56.97 -8.04
C ALA A 355 -16.49 57.14 -9.19
N TYR A 356 -17.28 56.14 -9.49
CA TYR A 356 -18.38 56.21 -10.50
C TYR A 356 -19.51 57.09 -9.99
N LYS A 357 -19.89 56.97 -8.67
CA LYS A 357 -20.90 57.82 -8.04
C LYS A 357 -20.50 59.32 -8.09
N GLU A 358 -19.21 59.60 -7.93
CA GLU A 358 -18.67 60.97 -7.93
C GLU A 358 -18.56 61.57 -9.33
N ALA A 359 -18.22 60.72 -10.34
CA ALA A 359 -18.01 61.14 -11.73
C ALA A 359 -19.30 61.24 -12.57
N ASP A 360 -20.25 60.33 -12.33
CA ASP A 360 -21.55 60.29 -13.03
C ASP A 360 -22.64 59.74 -12.09
N PHE A 361 -23.20 60.66 -11.27
CA PHE A 361 -24.22 60.29 -10.29
C PHE A 361 -25.54 59.77 -10.88
N GLU A 362 -25.94 60.29 -12.05
CA GLU A 362 -27.15 59.81 -12.70
C GLU A 362 -26.95 58.44 -13.32
N GLY A 363 -25.80 58.17 -13.92
CA GLY A 363 -25.43 56.85 -14.41
C GLY A 363 -25.30 55.84 -13.26
N PHE A 364 -24.74 56.23 -12.12
CA PHE A 364 -24.66 55.40 -10.92
C PHE A 364 -26.04 55.03 -10.37
N LYS A 365 -27.01 56.00 -10.29
CA LYS A 365 -28.39 55.72 -9.86
C LYS A 365 -29.11 54.77 -10.81
N ALA A 366 -28.91 54.95 -12.12
CA ALA A 366 -29.51 54.09 -13.12
C ALA A 366 -28.96 52.66 -13.02
N LEU A 367 -27.67 52.52 -12.82
CA LEU A 367 -27.03 51.20 -12.64
C LEU A 367 -27.47 50.54 -11.34
N PHE A 368 -27.60 51.30 -10.24
CA PHE A 368 -28.12 50.81 -8.96
C PHE A 368 -29.56 50.30 -9.10
N GLN A 369 -30.41 51.08 -9.78
CA GLN A 369 -31.81 50.70 -10.00
C GLN A 369 -31.93 49.46 -10.89
N ALA A 370 -31.07 49.34 -11.90
CA ALA A 370 -31.03 48.15 -12.75
C ALA A 370 -30.62 46.89 -12.01
N GLU A 371 -29.68 46.99 -11.03
CA GLU A 371 -29.20 45.86 -10.24
C GLU A 371 -30.15 45.47 -9.11
N PHE A 372 -30.68 46.44 -8.36
CA PHE A 372 -31.45 46.19 -7.13
C PHE A 372 -32.97 46.37 -7.31
N GLY A 373 -33.43 46.81 -8.45
CA GLY A 373 -34.85 47.00 -8.74
C GLY A 373 -35.54 48.14 -7.97
N THR A 374 -34.77 48.90 -7.17
CA THR A 374 -35.27 50.03 -6.37
C THR A 374 -34.43 51.28 -6.60
N PRO A 375 -35.02 52.49 -6.56
CA PRO A 375 -34.28 53.71 -6.73
C PRO A 375 -33.27 53.92 -5.56
N TYR A 376 -32.10 54.41 -5.90
CA TYR A 376 -31.09 54.79 -4.91
C TYR A 376 -31.61 55.91 -4.03
N GLN A 377 -31.58 55.71 -2.70
CA GLN A 377 -31.88 56.69 -1.69
C GLN A 377 -30.61 57.06 -0.97
N GLU A 378 -30.30 58.37 -0.78
CA GLU A 378 -29.17 58.87 -0.03
C GLU A 378 -29.27 58.61 1.45
#